data_5319633920e3d7fb84d416bd4eef020e
#
_entry.id   5319633920e3d7fb84d416bd4eef020e
#
_cell.length_a   1.000
_cell.length_b   1.000
_cell.length_c   1.000
_cell.angle_alpha   90.00
_cell.angle_beta   90.00
_cell.angle_gamma   90.00
#
_symmetry.space_group_name_H-M   'P 1'
#
loop_
_entity.id
_entity.type
_entity.pdbx_description
1 polymer ?
#
loop_
_entity_poly.entity_id
_entity_poly.type
_entity_poly.pdbx_seq_one_letter_code
_entity_poly.pdbx_strand_id
1 'polypeptide(L)'
;MAVVFTWVIPVGSFSSGTFTSGELERKGIADIFLNIFYASNHYLLQVVFVLIVGLFYGVLAKTDGYKALINKATEFWIDKKTRFVLIHTLLIALFASTATQSFPTLIFIPMIISIASRLGFGKISSIAMTFGAIMIGTVGQTTSLVGINYLVSTMGIEVGTNLLARFGILAFGYLLLNLLIIKNMKKDKAEEELDLIPLTGNENKGKAWPYIVLFSVLLVVAVLGFMPWSSVFDITIFDTFHTWITEKATITIGGTSHAVLSYILGTTSTFGEWDLY
;
A
#
# COMPACT_ATOMS: atom_id res chain seq x y z
N MET A 1 -6.34 9.46 27.61
CA MET A 1 -5.23 10.41 27.35
C MET A 1 -5.66 11.51 26.37
N ALA A 2 -6.01 11.23 25.11
CA ALA A 2 -6.36 12.26 24.11
C ALA A 2 -7.46 13.22 24.57
N VAL A 3 -8.56 12.74 25.19
CA VAL A 3 -9.64 13.58 25.74
C VAL A 3 -9.13 14.57 26.78
N VAL A 4 -8.20 14.17 27.66
CA VAL A 4 -7.61 15.06 28.66
C VAL A 4 -6.80 16.18 28.00
N PHE A 5 -6.10 15.88 26.90
CA PHE A 5 -5.37 16.91 26.16
C PHE A 5 -6.28 17.98 25.55
N THR A 6 -7.52 17.62 25.14
CA THR A 6 -8.47 18.63 24.65
C THR A 6 -8.91 19.64 25.73
N TRP A 7 -8.60 19.39 26.99
CA TRP A 7 -8.93 20.29 28.09
C TRP A 7 -7.77 21.21 28.51
N VAL A 8 -6.55 20.82 28.12
CA VAL A 8 -5.31 21.49 28.56
C VAL A 8 -4.61 22.20 27.41
N ILE A 9 -4.62 21.60 26.21
CA ILE A 9 -3.87 22.14 25.08
C ILE A 9 -4.77 23.08 24.26
N PRO A 10 -4.36 24.36 24.06
CA PRO A 10 -5.11 25.28 23.21
C PRO A 10 -5.10 24.79 21.76
N VAL A 11 -6.26 24.84 21.12
CA VAL A 11 -6.41 24.58 19.68
C VAL A 11 -6.18 25.86 18.91
N GLY A 12 -5.48 25.78 17.80
CA GLY A 12 -5.30 26.88 16.88
C GLY A 12 -4.89 26.39 15.51
N SER A 13 -5.01 27.26 14.55
CA SER A 13 -4.51 27.05 13.19
C SER A 13 -3.28 27.90 12.92
N PHE A 14 -2.32 27.33 12.20
CA PHE A 14 -1.17 28.06 11.69
C PHE A 14 -1.50 28.55 10.27
N SER A 15 -1.53 29.85 10.08
CA SER A 15 -1.73 30.45 8.76
C SER A 15 -0.69 31.55 8.55
N SER A 16 0.02 31.49 7.44
CA SER A 16 1.04 32.50 7.05
C SER A 16 2.08 32.80 8.13
N GLY A 17 2.51 31.75 8.88
CA GLY A 17 3.53 31.90 9.93
C GLY A 17 3.00 32.43 11.27
N THR A 18 1.71 32.72 11.39
CA THR A 18 1.07 33.18 12.63
C THR A 18 0.13 32.12 13.18
N PHE A 19 0.25 31.87 14.50
CA PHE A 19 -0.67 30.99 15.20
C PHE A 19 -1.91 31.76 15.64
N THR A 20 -3.08 31.33 15.17
CA THR A 20 -4.37 31.89 15.58
C THR A 20 -5.03 30.89 16.53
N SER A 21 -5.22 31.29 17.78
CA SER A 21 -5.92 30.47 18.77
C SER A 21 -7.40 30.36 18.43
N GLY A 22 -7.90 29.15 18.32
CA GLY A 22 -9.33 28.84 18.14
C GLY A 22 -10.00 28.48 19.47
N GLU A 23 -11.33 28.46 19.49
CA GLU A 23 -12.10 27.95 20.62
C GLU A 23 -11.94 26.45 20.75
N LEU A 24 -11.69 26.00 21.96
CA LEU A 24 -11.45 24.58 22.28
C LEU A 24 -12.77 23.87 22.40
N GLU A 25 -13.06 22.97 21.47
CA GLU A 25 -14.18 22.05 21.61
C GLU A 25 -13.78 20.92 22.58
N ARG A 26 -14.15 21.10 23.85
CA ARG A 26 -13.83 20.14 24.92
C ARG A 26 -14.58 18.85 24.68
N LYS A 27 -13.87 17.75 24.54
CA LYS A 27 -14.48 16.42 24.35
C LYS A 27 -14.75 15.74 25.67
N GLY A 28 -15.92 15.13 25.81
CA GLY A 28 -16.33 14.38 26.98
C GLY A 28 -16.05 12.89 26.91
N ILE A 29 -16.37 12.16 27.97
CA ILE A 29 -16.22 10.70 28.02
C ILE A 29 -17.11 10.02 26.97
N ALA A 30 -18.31 10.55 26.69
CA ALA A 30 -19.20 10.03 25.66
C ALA A 30 -18.58 10.11 24.25
N ASP A 31 -17.76 11.13 23.99
CA ASP A 31 -17.08 11.29 22.71
C ASP A 31 -16.06 10.17 22.42
N ILE A 32 -15.55 9.50 23.44
CA ILE A 32 -14.69 8.32 23.26
C ILE A 32 -15.44 7.23 22.52
N PHE A 33 -16.69 6.97 22.90
CA PHE A 33 -17.53 5.97 22.25
C PHE A 33 -17.96 6.42 20.86
N LEU A 34 -18.35 7.68 20.69
CA LEU A 34 -18.71 8.24 19.40
C LEU A 34 -17.52 8.21 18.41
N ASN A 35 -16.31 8.52 18.87
CA ASN A 35 -15.11 8.50 18.05
C ASN A 35 -14.77 7.08 17.54
N ILE A 36 -15.14 6.02 18.26
CA ILE A 36 -15.00 4.64 17.76
C ILE A 36 -15.85 4.44 16.50
N PHE A 37 -17.10 4.93 16.49
CA PHE A 37 -17.97 4.84 15.32
C PHE A 37 -17.47 5.71 14.17
N TYR A 38 -17.03 6.95 14.43
CA TYR A 38 -16.45 7.82 13.41
C TYR A 38 -15.18 7.22 12.80
N ALA A 39 -14.28 6.72 13.64
CA ALA A 39 -13.07 6.04 13.18
C ALA A 39 -13.40 4.79 12.35
N SER A 40 -14.37 3.98 12.79
CA SER A 40 -14.82 2.79 12.06
C SER A 40 -15.37 3.15 10.68
N ASN A 41 -16.14 4.24 10.59
CA ASN A 41 -16.66 4.71 9.31
C ASN A 41 -15.54 5.25 8.41
N HIS A 42 -14.60 6.00 8.96
CA HIS A 42 -13.47 6.56 8.23
C HIS A 42 -12.55 5.47 7.64
N TYR A 43 -12.34 4.39 8.38
CA TYR A 43 -11.48 3.27 7.93
C TYR A 43 -12.24 2.11 7.31
N LEU A 44 -13.55 2.27 7.03
CA LEU A 44 -14.40 1.18 6.54
C LEU A 44 -13.88 0.58 5.23
N LEU A 45 -13.47 1.42 4.28
CA LEU A 45 -12.97 0.96 2.99
C LEU A 45 -11.68 0.14 3.14
N GLN A 46 -10.78 0.56 4.03
CA GLN A 46 -9.54 -0.17 4.31
C GLN A 46 -9.83 -1.53 4.96
N VAL A 47 -10.79 -1.58 5.89
CA VAL A 47 -11.24 -2.84 6.50
C VAL A 47 -11.85 -3.77 5.47
N VAL A 48 -12.76 -3.26 4.62
CA VAL A 48 -13.37 -4.04 3.54
C VAL A 48 -12.30 -4.54 2.57
N PHE A 49 -11.33 -3.71 2.20
CA PHE A 49 -10.22 -4.11 1.35
C PHE A 49 -9.42 -5.30 1.95
N VAL A 50 -9.06 -5.23 3.24
CA VAL A 50 -8.36 -6.31 3.94
C VAL A 50 -9.19 -7.59 3.98
N LEU A 51 -10.51 -7.48 4.20
CA LEU A 51 -11.42 -8.63 4.16
C LEU A 51 -11.48 -9.26 2.77
N ILE A 52 -11.54 -8.44 1.70
CA ILE A 52 -11.51 -8.92 0.31
C ILE A 52 -10.19 -9.64 0.01
N VAL A 53 -9.05 -9.08 0.44
CA VAL A 53 -7.74 -9.73 0.31
C VAL A 53 -7.73 -11.07 1.06
N GLY A 54 -8.27 -11.12 2.27
CA GLY A 54 -8.40 -12.37 3.04
C GLY A 54 -9.24 -13.42 2.33
N LEU A 55 -10.41 -13.03 1.80
CA LEU A 55 -11.28 -13.92 1.01
C LEU A 55 -10.58 -14.41 -0.27
N PHE A 56 -9.93 -13.52 -0.99
CA PHE A 56 -9.15 -13.84 -2.19
C PHE A 56 -8.12 -14.94 -1.91
N TYR A 57 -7.31 -14.76 -0.86
CA TYR A 57 -6.32 -15.78 -0.49
C TYR A 57 -6.94 -17.05 0.09
N GLY A 58 -8.08 -16.94 0.78
CA GLY A 58 -8.84 -18.10 1.25
C GLY A 58 -9.30 -19.01 0.09
N VAL A 59 -9.60 -18.42 -1.07
CA VAL A 59 -9.90 -19.16 -2.31
C VAL A 59 -8.63 -19.68 -2.95
N LEU A 60 -7.61 -18.82 -3.13
CA LEU A 60 -6.34 -19.18 -3.78
C LEU A 60 -5.65 -20.35 -3.10
N ALA A 61 -5.62 -20.38 -1.77
CA ALA A 61 -4.96 -21.42 -0.99
C ALA A 61 -5.51 -22.83 -1.22
N LYS A 62 -6.74 -22.93 -1.71
CA LYS A 62 -7.38 -24.21 -2.06
C LYS A 62 -7.08 -24.67 -3.50
N THR A 63 -6.42 -23.84 -4.30
CA THR A 63 -6.16 -24.11 -5.71
C THR A 63 -4.80 -24.77 -5.91
N ASP A 64 -4.77 -25.79 -6.77
CA ASP A 64 -3.55 -26.51 -7.12
C ASP A 64 -2.50 -25.59 -7.77
N GLY A 65 -2.95 -24.67 -8.62
CA GLY A 65 -2.04 -23.77 -9.35
C GLY A 65 -1.38 -22.73 -8.48
N TYR A 66 -2.06 -22.21 -7.45
CA TYR A 66 -1.45 -21.29 -6.50
C TYR A 66 -0.38 -22.00 -5.64
N LYS A 67 -0.66 -23.22 -5.19
CA LYS A 67 0.34 -24.05 -4.49
C LYS A 67 1.55 -24.32 -5.36
N ALA A 68 1.35 -24.65 -6.64
CA ALA A 68 2.45 -24.80 -7.60
C ALA A 68 3.24 -23.52 -7.81
N LEU A 69 2.60 -22.33 -7.80
CA LEU A 69 3.27 -21.04 -7.85
C LEU A 69 4.20 -20.86 -6.64
N ILE A 70 3.67 -21.03 -5.43
CA ILE A 70 4.44 -20.87 -4.19
C ILE A 70 5.65 -21.80 -4.16
N ASN A 71 5.47 -23.07 -4.56
CA ASN A 71 6.57 -24.05 -4.61
C ASN A 71 7.66 -23.63 -5.61
N LYS A 72 7.29 -23.27 -6.85
CA LYS A 72 8.24 -22.77 -7.84
C LYS A 72 9.00 -21.52 -7.38
N ALA A 73 8.30 -20.59 -6.74
CA ALA A 73 8.93 -19.41 -6.19
C ALA A 73 9.91 -19.77 -5.05
N THR A 74 9.53 -20.71 -4.19
CA THR A 74 10.40 -21.20 -3.11
C THR A 74 11.64 -21.88 -3.67
N GLU A 75 11.50 -22.79 -4.64
CA GLU A 75 12.63 -23.45 -5.31
C GLU A 75 13.59 -22.44 -5.95
N PHE A 76 13.08 -21.42 -6.60
CA PHE A 76 13.90 -20.36 -7.22
C PHE A 76 14.73 -19.58 -6.19
N TRP A 77 14.18 -19.36 -4.99
CA TRP A 77 14.79 -18.53 -3.96
C TRP A 77 15.57 -19.31 -2.90
N ILE A 78 15.49 -20.66 -2.85
CA ILE A 78 16.04 -21.46 -1.75
C ILE A 78 17.54 -21.23 -1.52
N ASP A 79 18.31 -21.10 -2.59
CA ASP A 79 19.75 -20.85 -2.53
C ASP A 79 20.09 -19.34 -2.47
N LYS A 80 19.08 -18.48 -2.53
CA LYS A 80 19.25 -17.02 -2.66
C LYS A 80 18.46 -16.26 -1.60
N LYS A 81 18.31 -16.81 -0.40
CA LYS A 81 17.46 -16.26 0.68
C LYS A 81 17.75 -14.79 0.99
N THR A 82 19.03 -14.41 1.09
CA THR A 82 19.42 -13.01 1.33
C THR A 82 18.97 -12.08 0.20
N ARG A 83 19.10 -12.52 -1.06
CA ARG A 83 18.61 -11.72 -2.21
C ARG A 83 17.08 -11.61 -2.21
N PHE A 84 16.39 -12.67 -1.80
CA PHE A 84 14.94 -12.63 -1.62
C PHE A 84 14.54 -11.52 -0.65
N VAL A 85 15.17 -11.47 0.53
CA VAL A 85 14.90 -10.41 1.53
C VAL A 85 15.16 -9.03 0.92
N LEU A 86 16.37 -8.80 0.38
CA LEU A 86 16.77 -7.49 -0.14
C LEU A 86 15.83 -7.00 -1.25
N ILE A 87 15.46 -7.84 -2.20
CA ILE A 87 14.62 -7.44 -3.33
C ILE A 87 13.21 -7.14 -2.87
N HIS A 88 12.59 -8.01 -2.07
CA HIS A 88 11.19 -7.81 -1.67
C HIS A 88 11.03 -6.63 -0.71
N THR A 89 11.93 -6.47 0.26
CA THR A 89 11.91 -5.28 1.14
C THR A 89 12.15 -3.99 0.36
N LEU A 90 13.04 -4.01 -0.66
CA LEU A 90 13.27 -2.85 -1.51
C LEU A 90 12.02 -2.47 -2.31
N LEU A 91 11.41 -3.44 -2.99
CA LEU A 91 10.22 -3.20 -3.81
C LEU A 91 9.05 -2.67 -2.98
N ILE A 92 8.80 -3.27 -1.81
CA ILE A 92 7.74 -2.83 -0.89
C ILE A 92 8.05 -1.43 -0.36
N ALA A 93 9.28 -1.18 0.10
CA ALA A 93 9.65 0.12 0.65
C ALA A 93 9.62 1.23 -0.41
N LEU A 94 10.09 0.97 -1.63
CA LEU A 94 9.98 1.93 -2.74
C LEU A 94 8.53 2.21 -3.09
N PHE A 95 7.69 1.19 -3.22
CA PHE A 95 6.28 1.40 -3.50
C PHE A 95 5.62 2.22 -2.39
N ALA A 96 5.83 1.87 -1.12
CA ALA A 96 5.26 2.61 0.01
C ALA A 96 5.82 4.04 0.14
N SER A 97 7.03 4.31 -0.36
CA SER A 97 7.64 5.63 -0.36
C SER A 97 7.14 6.56 -1.48
N THR A 98 6.72 5.98 -2.60
CA THR A 98 6.37 6.73 -3.82
C THR A 98 4.88 6.75 -4.12
N ALA A 99 4.17 5.67 -3.84
CA ALA A 99 2.75 5.55 -4.14
C ALA A 99 1.89 6.50 -3.30
N THR A 100 0.76 6.92 -3.84
CA THR A 100 -0.24 7.71 -3.13
C THR A 100 -0.75 7.00 -1.88
N GLN A 101 -0.80 5.66 -1.92
CA GLN A 101 -1.16 4.84 -0.77
C GLN A 101 -0.37 3.52 -0.74
N SER A 102 -0.04 3.04 0.46
CA SER A 102 0.67 1.76 0.65
C SER A 102 -0.26 0.54 0.72
N PHE A 103 -1.57 0.73 0.85
CA PHE A 103 -2.55 -0.36 0.97
C PHE A 103 -2.48 -1.43 -0.13
N PRO A 104 -2.25 -1.11 -1.42
CA PRO A 104 -2.17 -2.11 -2.46
C PRO A 104 -1.09 -3.16 -2.24
N THR A 105 -0.03 -2.84 -1.48
CA THR A 105 1.00 -3.81 -1.12
C THR A 105 0.45 -4.98 -0.31
N LEU A 106 -0.65 -4.79 0.44
CA LEU A 106 -1.29 -5.83 1.23
C LEU A 106 -1.76 -7.02 0.37
N ILE A 107 -2.05 -6.78 -0.93
CA ILE A 107 -2.41 -7.87 -1.86
C ILE A 107 -1.26 -8.88 -2.00
N PHE A 108 0.00 -8.44 -1.94
CA PHE A 108 1.16 -9.30 -2.15
C PHE A 108 1.73 -9.91 -0.86
N ILE A 109 1.39 -9.33 0.31
CA ILE A 109 1.94 -9.75 1.60
C ILE A 109 1.72 -11.22 1.91
N PRO A 110 0.50 -11.81 1.81
CA PRO A 110 0.32 -13.21 2.13
C PRO A 110 1.12 -14.15 1.23
N MET A 111 1.28 -13.81 -0.05
CA MET A 111 2.12 -14.57 -0.97
C MET A 111 3.60 -14.52 -0.55
N ILE A 112 4.10 -13.33 -0.24
CA ILE A 112 5.50 -13.15 0.19
C ILE A 112 5.77 -13.90 1.51
N ILE A 113 4.84 -13.82 2.47
CA ILE A 113 4.96 -14.54 3.75
C ILE A 113 4.92 -16.04 3.53
N SER A 114 4.04 -16.55 2.66
CA SER A 114 3.99 -18.00 2.34
C SER A 114 5.29 -18.50 1.71
N ILE A 115 5.93 -17.71 0.86
CA ILE A 115 7.25 -18.05 0.29
C ILE A 115 8.33 -17.97 1.38
N ALA A 116 8.33 -16.90 2.19
CA ALA A 116 9.30 -16.69 3.26
C ALA A 116 9.27 -17.81 4.29
N SER A 117 8.08 -18.21 4.73
CA SER A 117 7.88 -19.34 5.66
C SER A 117 8.49 -20.63 5.12
N ARG A 118 8.23 -20.97 3.85
CA ARG A 118 8.80 -22.15 3.19
C ARG A 118 10.31 -22.05 2.96
N LEU A 119 10.87 -20.86 2.89
CA LEU A 119 12.31 -20.62 2.89
C LEU A 119 12.93 -20.77 4.29
N GLY A 120 12.11 -20.99 5.34
CA GLY A 120 12.54 -21.16 6.72
C GLY A 120 12.75 -19.85 7.48
N PHE A 121 12.08 -18.76 7.06
CA PHE A 121 12.05 -17.52 7.84
C PHE A 121 11.02 -17.66 8.96
N GLY A 122 11.39 -17.25 10.19
CA GLY A 122 10.47 -17.20 11.33
C GLY A 122 9.46 -16.05 11.22
N LYS A 123 8.49 -16.04 12.12
CA LYS A 123 7.38 -15.05 12.16
C LYS A 123 7.89 -13.61 12.17
N ILE A 124 8.87 -13.30 13.01
CA ILE A 124 9.42 -11.95 13.17
C ILE A 124 10.07 -11.48 11.88
N SER A 125 10.92 -12.33 11.25
CA SER A 125 11.59 -12.00 9.99
C SER A 125 10.59 -11.81 8.85
N SER A 126 9.55 -12.65 8.77
CA SER A 126 8.50 -12.55 7.75
C SER A 126 7.65 -11.27 7.88
N ILE A 127 7.28 -10.90 9.09
CA ILE A 127 6.55 -9.65 9.38
C ILE A 127 7.45 -8.43 9.14
N ALA A 128 8.70 -8.48 9.57
CA ALA A 128 9.64 -7.39 9.35
C ALA A 128 9.93 -7.16 7.85
N MET A 129 10.03 -8.22 7.06
CA MET A 129 10.25 -8.14 5.61
C MET A 129 9.09 -7.46 4.86
N THR A 130 7.87 -7.59 5.36
CA THR A 130 6.66 -7.06 4.73
C THR A 130 6.22 -5.75 5.38
N PHE A 131 5.64 -5.80 6.58
CA PHE A 131 5.16 -4.61 7.29
C PHE A 131 6.28 -3.65 7.70
N GLY A 132 7.46 -4.16 8.10
CA GLY A 132 8.63 -3.34 8.38
C GLY A 132 9.08 -2.55 7.15
N ALA A 133 9.05 -3.17 5.97
CA ALA A 133 9.38 -2.49 4.72
C ALA A 133 8.36 -1.39 4.36
N ILE A 134 7.05 -1.63 4.56
CA ILE A 134 6.02 -0.60 4.40
C ILE A 134 6.28 0.57 5.35
N MET A 135 6.54 0.29 6.63
CA MET A 135 6.80 1.35 7.63
C MET A 135 8.01 2.20 7.24
N ILE A 136 9.10 1.58 6.79
CA ILE A 136 10.29 2.32 6.35
C ILE A 136 9.99 3.15 5.10
N GLY A 137 9.27 2.61 4.13
CA GLY A 137 8.81 3.35 2.96
C GLY A 137 7.95 4.56 3.34
N THR A 138 7.04 4.38 4.29
CA THR A 138 6.17 5.45 4.78
C THR A 138 6.96 6.52 5.57
N VAL A 139 7.93 6.13 6.39
CA VAL A 139 8.80 7.11 7.11
C VAL A 139 9.71 7.85 6.15
N GLY A 140 10.26 7.16 5.17
CA GLY A 140 11.12 7.73 4.13
C GLY A 140 10.34 8.17 2.89
N GLN A 141 9.11 8.70 3.03
CA GLN A 141 8.29 9.14 1.91
C GLN A 141 9.06 10.09 0.99
N THR A 142 9.19 9.70 -0.27
CA THR A 142 9.88 10.52 -1.28
C THR A 142 8.90 11.37 -2.07
N THR A 143 7.96 10.75 -2.74
CA THR A 143 6.98 11.39 -3.62
C THR A 143 5.53 11.06 -3.27
N SER A 144 5.30 10.23 -2.25
CA SER A 144 3.96 9.91 -1.78
C SER A 144 3.24 11.16 -1.30
N LEU A 145 2.06 11.41 -1.85
CA LEU A 145 1.28 12.60 -1.55
C LEU A 145 0.57 12.53 -0.19
N VAL A 146 0.32 11.35 0.36
CA VAL A 146 -0.50 11.19 1.59
C VAL A 146 0.08 11.94 2.78
N GLY A 147 1.38 11.80 3.07
CA GLY A 147 2.00 12.52 4.17
C GLY A 147 2.46 13.93 3.78
N ILE A 148 2.81 14.12 2.52
CA ILE A 148 3.37 15.39 2.03
C ILE A 148 2.27 16.40 1.70
N ASN A 149 1.11 15.98 1.19
CA ASN A 149 -0.01 16.88 0.88
C ASN A 149 -0.45 17.70 2.09
N TYR A 150 -0.43 17.13 3.28
CA TYR A 150 -0.74 17.89 4.49
C TYR A 150 0.29 19.01 4.73
N LEU A 151 1.57 18.73 4.50
CA LEU A 151 2.63 19.73 4.63
C LEU A 151 2.57 20.75 3.50
N VAL A 152 2.29 20.31 2.27
CA VAL A 152 2.13 21.19 1.10
C VAL A 152 0.94 22.13 1.30
N SER A 153 -0.22 21.58 1.66
CA SER A 153 -1.46 22.36 1.83
C SER A 153 -1.42 23.29 3.04
N THR A 154 -0.79 22.86 4.14
CA THR A 154 -0.78 23.61 5.41
C THR A 154 0.39 24.57 5.50
N MET A 155 1.56 24.21 4.98
CA MET A 155 2.80 24.99 5.11
C MET A 155 3.27 25.62 3.80
N GLY A 156 2.63 25.32 2.66
CA GLY A 156 3.05 25.82 1.35
C GLY A 156 4.41 25.27 0.89
N ILE A 157 4.80 24.07 1.37
CA ILE A 157 6.10 23.48 1.05
C ILE A 157 5.95 22.66 -0.24
N GLU A 158 6.86 22.82 -1.19
CA GLU A 158 6.86 22.03 -2.42
C GLU A 158 7.17 20.56 -2.15
N VAL A 159 6.55 19.64 -2.92
CA VAL A 159 6.73 18.18 -2.81
C VAL A 159 8.20 17.77 -2.90
N GLY A 160 9.00 18.47 -3.72
CA GLY A 160 10.43 18.24 -3.91
C GLY A 160 11.33 18.71 -2.76
N THR A 161 10.78 19.45 -1.77
CA THR A 161 11.58 20.00 -0.67
C THR A 161 12.21 18.89 0.17
N ASN A 162 13.52 19.00 0.40
CA ASN A 162 14.32 18.03 1.19
C ASN A 162 14.29 16.59 0.66
N LEU A 163 14.05 16.37 -0.64
CA LEU A 163 13.96 15.05 -1.25
C LEU A 163 15.20 14.19 -0.97
N LEU A 164 16.42 14.76 -1.02
CA LEU A 164 17.66 14.06 -0.71
C LEU A 164 17.70 13.55 0.74
N ALA A 165 17.24 14.34 1.69
CA ALA A 165 17.18 13.93 3.10
C ALA A 165 16.18 12.78 3.28
N ARG A 166 15.04 12.83 2.60
CA ARG A 166 14.03 11.74 2.63
C ARG A 166 14.56 10.47 2.00
N PHE A 167 15.27 10.53 0.88
CA PHE A 167 15.99 9.39 0.31
C PHE A 167 17.06 8.85 1.26
N GLY A 168 17.76 9.73 1.98
CA GLY A 168 18.73 9.33 3.00
C GLY A 168 18.08 8.54 4.13
N ILE A 169 16.92 8.99 4.63
CA ILE A 169 16.13 8.30 5.65
C ILE A 169 15.64 6.94 5.13
N LEU A 170 15.10 6.88 3.91
CA LEU A 170 14.67 5.64 3.27
C LEU A 170 15.82 4.63 3.15
N ALA A 171 16.96 5.07 2.62
CA ALA A 171 18.14 4.22 2.43
C ALA A 171 18.70 3.72 3.77
N PHE A 172 18.79 4.60 4.77
CA PHE A 172 19.27 4.23 6.10
C PHE A 172 18.30 3.22 6.76
N GLY A 173 17.00 3.49 6.72
CA GLY A 173 15.98 2.60 7.25
C GLY A 173 15.98 1.23 6.56
N TYR A 174 16.10 1.23 5.22
CA TYR A 174 16.20 0.01 4.42
C TYR A 174 17.43 -0.83 4.81
N LEU A 175 18.60 -0.20 4.93
CA LEU A 175 19.82 -0.89 5.35
C LEU A 175 19.68 -1.47 6.75
N LEU A 176 19.18 -0.68 7.70
CA LEU A 176 18.99 -1.11 9.09
C LEU A 176 18.02 -2.28 9.18
N LEU A 177 16.86 -2.21 8.50
CA LEU A 177 15.88 -3.30 8.48
C LEU A 177 16.49 -4.59 7.94
N ASN A 178 17.19 -4.53 6.80
CA ASN A 178 17.75 -5.71 6.17
C ASN A 178 18.87 -6.32 7.01
N LEU A 179 19.70 -5.50 7.67
CA LEU A 179 20.71 -5.99 8.62
C LEU A 179 20.06 -6.74 9.79
N LEU A 180 18.95 -6.20 10.34
CA LEU A 180 18.22 -6.86 11.42
C LEU A 180 17.60 -8.19 10.96
N ILE A 181 16.95 -8.22 9.79
CA ILE A 181 16.35 -9.44 9.23
C ILE A 181 17.42 -10.50 8.99
N ILE A 182 18.53 -10.15 8.31
CA ILE A 182 19.61 -11.10 7.98
C ILE A 182 20.29 -11.62 9.25
N LYS A 183 20.44 -10.78 10.28
CA LYS A 183 20.97 -11.19 11.58
C LYS A 183 20.02 -12.17 12.28
N ASN A 184 18.73 -11.92 12.26
CA ASN A 184 17.71 -12.77 12.88
C ASN A 184 17.49 -14.07 12.11
N MET A 185 17.56 -14.04 10.78
CA MET A 185 17.44 -15.23 9.92
C MET A 185 18.32 -16.41 10.36
N LYS A 186 19.51 -16.10 10.94
CA LYS A 186 20.41 -17.13 11.48
C LYS A 186 19.93 -17.72 12.81
N LYS A 187 19.02 -17.06 13.49
CA LYS A 187 18.45 -17.44 14.79
C LYS A 187 17.03 -17.99 14.68
N ASP A 188 16.36 -17.72 13.54
CA ASP A 188 15.02 -18.21 13.29
C ASP A 188 15.03 -19.75 13.32
N LYS A 189 14.20 -20.30 14.19
CA LYS A 189 13.99 -21.74 14.27
C LYS A 189 12.77 -22.08 13.44
N ALA A 190 12.83 -23.18 12.70
CA ALA A 190 11.73 -23.69 11.90
C ALA A 190 10.41 -23.94 12.68
N GLU A 191 10.49 -24.01 14.01
CA GLU A 191 9.35 -24.22 14.91
C GLU A 191 8.37 -23.04 14.98
N GLU A 192 8.75 -21.86 14.47
CA GLU A 192 7.91 -20.66 14.44
C GLU A 192 7.41 -20.32 13.03
N GLU A 193 7.08 -21.31 12.24
CA GLU A 193 6.55 -21.13 10.90
C GLU A 193 5.25 -20.31 10.92
N LEU A 194 5.22 -19.22 10.15
CA LEU A 194 4.03 -18.38 10.01
C LEU A 194 3.21 -18.85 8.81
N ASP A 195 2.34 -19.79 9.04
CA ASP A 195 1.38 -20.23 8.01
C ASP A 195 0.09 -19.41 8.12
N LEU A 196 0.06 -18.26 7.44
CA LEU A 196 -1.11 -17.37 7.44
C LEU A 196 -2.35 -18.04 6.87
N ILE A 197 -2.17 -18.82 5.81
CA ILE A 197 -3.24 -19.51 5.12
C ILE A 197 -2.71 -20.87 4.66
N PRO A 198 -3.15 -22.00 5.28
CA PRO A 198 -2.67 -23.33 4.92
C PRO A 198 -3.02 -23.67 3.49
N LEU A 199 -2.02 -24.03 2.70
CA LEU A 199 -2.17 -24.41 1.29
C LEU A 199 -2.66 -25.86 1.18
N THR A 200 -3.88 -26.04 0.77
CA THR A 200 -4.51 -27.37 0.65
C THR A 200 -4.54 -27.95 -0.78
N GLY A 201 -4.20 -27.13 -1.80
CA GLY A 201 -4.14 -27.58 -3.19
C GLY A 201 -3.09 -28.67 -3.43
N ASN A 202 -3.22 -29.43 -4.54
CA ASN A 202 -2.28 -30.47 -4.95
C ASN A 202 -1.23 -29.90 -5.93
N GLU A 203 0.02 -29.78 -5.46
CA GLU A 203 1.12 -29.17 -6.23
C GLU A 203 1.47 -29.91 -7.53
N ASN A 204 1.25 -31.23 -7.59
CA ASN A 204 1.62 -32.05 -8.76
C ASN A 204 0.61 -31.91 -9.93
N LYS A 205 -0.56 -31.31 -9.70
CA LYS A 205 -1.63 -31.15 -10.71
C LYS A 205 -1.79 -29.69 -11.18
N GLY A 206 -1.26 -28.73 -10.44
CA GLY A 206 -1.46 -27.31 -10.68
C GLY A 206 -0.52 -26.71 -11.74
N LYS A 207 -1.05 -25.82 -12.57
CA LYS A 207 -0.25 -24.96 -13.45
C LYS A 207 -0.04 -23.60 -12.80
N ALA A 208 1.21 -23.21 -12.54
CA ALA A 208 1.54 -21.93 -11.88
C ALA A 208 1.33 -20.71 -12.79
N TRP A 209 1.43 -20.86 -14.12
CA TRP A 209 1.44 -19.74 -15.05
C TRP A 209 0.21 -18.81 -14.98
N PRO A 210 -1.05 -19.30 -14.81
CA PRO A 210 -2.19 -18.39 -14.72
C PRO A 210 -2.10 -17.46 -13.51
N TYR A 211 -1.53 -17.96 -12.41
CA TYR A 211 -1.34 -17.18 -11.18
C TYR A 211 -0.18 -16.20 -11.30
N ILE A 212 0.87 -16.55 -12.05
CA ILE A 212 1.93 -15.59 -12.40
C ILE A 212 1.32 -14.42 -13.18
N VAL A 213 0.49 -14.71 -14.20
CA VAL A 213 -0.21 -13.68 -14.96
C VAL A 213 -1.12 -12.85 -14.05
N LEU A 214 -1.92 -13.50 -13.19
CA LEU A 214 -2.81 -12.82 -12.27
C LEU A 214 -2.05 -11.82 -11.37
N PHE A 215 -0.99 -12.26 -10.70
CA PHE A 215 -0.20 -11.38 -9.82
C PHE A 215 0.58 -10.32 -10.60
N SER A 216 1.01 -10.61 -11.82
CA SER A 216 1.62 -9.61 -12.69
C SER A 216 0.63 -8.52 -13.10
N VAL A 217 -0.60 -8.89 -13.45
CA VAL A 217 -1.69 -7.93 -13.74
C VAL A 217 -2.01 -7.10 -12.50
N LEU A 218 -2.15 -7.73 -11.33
CA LEU A 218 -2.39 -7.01 -10.08
C LEU A 218 -1.26 -6.03 -9.76
N LEU A 219 0.00 -6.40 -10.00
CA LEU A 219 1.15 -5.50 -9.83
C LEU A 219 1.09 -4.32 -10.79
N VAL A 220 0.82 -4.58 -12.07
CA VAL A 220 0.67 -3.52 -13.08
C VAL A 220 -0.46 -2.57 -12.70
N VAL A 221 -1.61 -3.09 -12.32
CA VAL A 221 -2.76 -2.28 -11.88
C VAL A 221 -2.41 -1.46 -10.63
N ALA A 222 -1.72 -2.06 -9.65
CA ALA A 222 -1.29 -1.33 -8.45
C ALA A 222 -0.32 -0.18 -8.80
N VAL A 223 0.66 -0.45 -9.67
CA VAL A 223 1.61 0.59 -10.11
C VAL A 223 0.90 1.68 -10.92
N LEU A 224 0.07 1.32 -11.89
CA LEU A 224 -0.66 2.30 -12.70
C LEU A 224 -1.65 3.13 -11.86
N GLY A 225 -2.35 2.50 -10.90
CA GLY A 225 -3.39 3.16 -10.13
C GLY A 225 -2.86 4.07 -9.01
N PHE A 226 -1.78 3.70 -8.36
CA PHE A 226 -1.33 4.36 -7.12
C PHE A 226 -0.02 5.14 -7.24
N MET A 227 0.66 5.13 -8.39
CA MET A 227 1.81 6.01 -8.61
C MET A 227 1.35 7.41 -9.03
N PRO A 228 1.94 8.49 -8.51
CA PRO A 228 1.57 9.87 -8.81
C PRO A 228 2.13 10.31 -10.17
N TRP A 229 1.59 9.75 -11.26
CA TRP A 229 2.12 9.93 -12.62
C TRP A 229 2.13 11.38 -13.07
N SER A 230 1.01 12.07 -12.95
CA SER A 230 0.85 13.44 -13.43
C SER A 230 1.42 14.45 -12.42
N SER A 231 1.02 14.30 -11.14
CA SER A 231 1.31 15.29 -10.10
C SER A 231 2.80 15.35 -9.68
N VAL A 232 3.57 14.28 -9.86
CA VAL A 232 4.97 14.19 -9.43
C VAL A 232 5.93 13.87 -10.57
N PHE A 233 5.54 12.95 -11.46
CA PHE A 233 6.40 12.50 -12.56
C PHE A 233 6.16 13.26 -13.86
N ASP A 234 5.18 14.18 -13.91
CA ASP A 234 4.79 14.97 -15.09
C ASP A 234 4.41 14.10 -16.32
N ILE A 235 3.90 12.89 -16.05
CA ILE A 235 3.47 11.95 -17.08
C ILE A 235 1.95 12.11 -17.28
N THR A 236 1.56 12.95 -18.22
CA THR A 236 0.16 13.35 -18.46
C THR A 236 -0.58 12.46 -19.45
N ILE A 237 0.04 11.39 -19.97
CA ILE A 237 -0.60 10.49 -20.92
C ILE A 237 -1.87 9.83 -20.38
N PHE A 238 -1.88 9.53 -19.08
CA PHE A 238 -3.03 8.91 -18.40
C PHE A 238 -4.18 9.89 -18.24
N ASP A 239 -3.90 11.17 -17.94
CA ASP A 239 -4.90 12.24 -17.86
C ASP A 239 -5.51 12.49 -19.24
N THR A 240 -4.68 12.52 -20.27
CA THR A 240 -5.12 12.66 -21.65
C THR A 240 -6.03 11.50 -22.08
N PHE A 241 -5.69 10.27 -21.70
CA PHE A 241 -6.50 9.09 -21.98
C PHE A 241 -7.82 9.11 -21.20
N HIS A 242 -7.78 9.49 -19.93
CA HIS A 242 -8.97 9.65 -19.10
C HIS A 242 -9.93 10.71 -19.68
N THR A 243 -9.42 11.90 -20.00
CA THR A 243 -10.19 12.97 -20.65
C THR A 243 -10.77 12.51 -21.99
N TRP A 244 -10.02 11.73 -22.76
CA TRP A 244 -10.54 11.18 -24.01
C TRP A 244 -11.71 10.23 -23.78
N ILE A 245 -11.64 9.34 -22.79
CA ILE A 245 -12.74 8.41 -22.45
C ILE A 245 -13.97 9.16 -21.91
N THR A 246 -13.74 10.11 -21.00
CA THR A 246 -14.83 10.75 -20.24
C THR A 246 -15.50 11.88 -20.99
N GLU A 247 -14.78 12.60 -21.86
CA GLU A 247 -15.27 13.82 -22.47
C GLU A 247 -15.30 13.78 -24.01
N LYS A 248 -14.29 13.17 -24.67
CA LYS A 248 -14.11 13.26 -26.12
C LYS A 248 -14.70 12.09 -26.88
N ALA A 249 -14.76 10.90 -26.30
CA ALA A 249 -15.36 9.73 -26.95
C ALA A 249 -16.90 9.81 -26.86
N THR A 250 -17.50 10.71 -27.60
CA THR A 250 -18.94 10.99 -27.57
C THR A 250 -19.67 10.43 -28.78
N ILE A 251 -20.94 10.03 -28.58
CA ILE A 251 -21.88 9.68 -29.63
C ILE A 251 -23.04 10.67 -29.53
N THR A 252 -23.42 11.27 -30.64
CA THR A 252 -24.56 12.20 -30.71
C THR A 252 -25.86 11.45 -30.94
N ILE A 253 -26.78 11.50 -29.99
CA ILE A 253 -28.10 10.91 -30.07
C ILE A 253 -29.12 12.02 -29.86
N GLY A 254 -30.02 12.20 -30.81
CA GLY A 254 -31.09 13.22 -30.71
C GLY A 254 -30.60 14.68 -30.61
N GLY A 255 -29.38 14.97 -31.14
CA GLY A 255 -28.76 16.30 -31.08
C GLY A 255 -27.96 16.57 -29.80
N THR A 256 -27.92 15.63 -28.87
CA THR A 256 -27.13 15.74 -27.64
C THR A 256 -25.93 14.77 -27.68
N SER A 257 -24.73 15.26 -27.35
CA SER A 257 -23.52 14.45 -27.27
C SER A 257 -23.46 13.74 -25.93
N HIS A 258 -23.28 12.42 -25.97
CA HIS A 258 -23.16 11.56 -24.81
C HIS A 258 -21.80 10.88 -24.81
N ALA A 259 -21.07 10.95 -23.70
CA ALA A 259 -19.81 10.24 -23.49
C ALA A 259 -20.09 8.76 -23.16
N VAL A 260 -20.35 7.95 -24.19
CA VAL A 260 -20.83 6.55 -24.03
C VAL A 260 -19.85 5.69 -23.28
N LEU A 261 -18.53 5.89 -23.46
CA LEU A 261 -17.52 5.12 -22.74
C LEU A 261 -17.52 5.44 -21.24
N SER A 262 -17.86 6.67 -20.83
CA SER A 262 -17.99 7.00 -19.42
C SER A 262 -19.17 6.29 -18.75
N TYR A 263 -20.27 6.01 -19.49
CA TYR A 263 -21.38 5.21 -18.96
C TYR A 263 -21.01 3.73 -18.75
N ILE A 264 -20.07 3.19 -19.54
CA ILE A 264 -19.64 1.80 -19.44
C ILE A 264 -18.51 1.65 -18.42
N LEU A 265 -17.53 2.56 -18.45
CA LEU A 265 -16.31 2.48 -17.63
C LEU A 265 -16.41 3.27 -16.32
N GLY A 266 -17.44 4.11 -16.20
CA GLY A 266 -17.60 5.03 -15.08
C GLY A 266 -16.74 6.30 -15.22
N THR A 267 -16.95 7.25 -14.30
CA THR A 267 -16.17 8.49 -14.17
C THR A 267 -15.14 8.33 -13.05
N THR A 268 -14.40 7.24 -13.08
CA THR A 268 -13.34 6.99 -12.10
C THR A 268 -12.20 7.99 -12.25
N SER A 269 -11.43 8.16 -11.19
CA SER A 269 -10.20 8.97 -11.21
C SER A 269 -9.22 8.45 -12.25
N THR A 270 -8.38 9.34 -12.81
CA THR A 270 -7.28 8.96 -13.70
C THR A 270 -6.30 8.03 -13.00
N PHE A 271 -5.51 7.28 -13.78
CA PHE A 271 -4.45 6.45 -13.22
C PHE A 271 -3.46 7.32 -12.43
N GLY A 272 -3.10 6.86 -11.23
CA GLY A 272 -2.19 7.55 -10.33
C GLY A 272 -2.87 8.40 -9.25
N GLU A 273 -4.18 8.60 -9.32
CA GLU A 273 -4.96 9.36 -8.34
C GLU A 273 -5.93 8.48 -7.53
N TRP A 274 -5.77 7.16 -7.64
CA TRP A 274 -6.64 6.25 -6.90
C TRP A 274 -6.34 6.35 -5.41
N ASP A 275 -7.38 6.56 -4.65
CA ASP A 275 -7.36 6.52 -3.20
C ASP A 275 -8.46 5.58 -2.67
N LEU A 276 -8.35 5.21 -1.40
CA LEU A 276 -9.30 4.37 -0.70
C LEU A 276 -10.07 5.17 0.37
N TYR A 277 -10.16 6.50 0.22
CA TYR A 277 -10.89 7.37 1.13
C TYR A 277 -12.26 7.76 0.61
#